data_05b87bfaa92cd2d1394411de9bfd3d4c
#
_entry.id   05b87bfaa92cd2d1394411de9bfd3d4c
#
_cell.length_a   1.000
_cell.length_b   1.000
_cell.length_c   1.000
_cell.angle_alpha   90.00
_cell.angle_beta   90.00
_cell.angle_gamma   90.00
#
_symmetry.space_group_name_H-M   'P 1'
#
loop_
_entity.id
_entity.type
_entity.pdbx_description
1 polymer ?
#
loop_
_entity_poly.entity_id
_entity_poly.type
_entity_poly.pdbx_seq_one_letter_code
_entity_poly.pdbx_strand_id
1 'polypeptide(L)'
;MRFGSPWWLVVGVLVVGALAAGAVVASRRRSAALAAAGLSGGRRRPTAGLWLSIGGLAVLALAVAGPAAAVPVTRAAGTVIVTVDVSNSMGADDVAPSRLAAAKQAAGAFIDAQPDSVDIGVVAFGNGALTTDRPSADHAAARTAVDRLSVAGGTSLANALLTSLSAITGKKVAIGKDGTVPDLGYWSSATIVLFSDGEDKGPNEATTAAAEAAQKAGVHVETVGVGTREGGTVTVDGFRIRTVLDSDTLTAVARTTGGSYHPVSDAAELNGIADGIDLRLTTTREDLPLAGAFTGLALLLLVAGAVRTVLRTGRLV
;
A
#
# COMPACT_ATOMS: atom_id res chain seq x y z
N MET A 1 -19.38 -11.44 -4.56
CA MET A 1 -20.01 -10.12 -4.34
C MET A 1 -20.29 -9.96 -2.85
N ARG A 2 -19.89 -8.85 -2.27
CA ARG A 2 -20.24 -8.46 -0.89
C ARG A 2 -21.29 -7.36 -0.95
N PHE A 3 -22.20 -7.33 0.01
CA PHE A 3 -23.20 -6.27 0.14
C PHE A 3 -22.89 -5.46 1.40
N GLY A 4 -22.78 -4.16 1.26
CA GLY A 4 -22.49 -3.26 2.38
C GLY A 4 -23.62 -3.20 3.41
N SER A 5 -24.86 -3.37 2.96
CA SER A 5 -26.05 -3.32 3.81
C SER A 5 -27.12 -4.31 3.32
N PRO A 6 -27.00 -5.60 3.59
CA PRO A 6 -27.85 -6.66 3.02
C PRO A 6 -29.34 -6.56 3.43
N TRP A 7 -29.66 -5.91 4.53
CA TRP A 7 -31.03 -5.71 4.98
C TRP A 7 -31.85 -4.81 4.03
N TRP A 8 -31.19 -3.92 3.26
CA TRP A 8 -31.86 -3.13 2.21
C TRP A 8 -32.40 -3.98 1.06
N LEU A 9 -31.84 -5.17 0.84
CA LEU A 9 -32.41 -6.11 -0.13
C LEU A 9 -33.80 -6.56 0.28
N VAL A 10 -34.00 -6.84 1.56
CA VAL A 10 -35.30 -7.26 2.10
C VAL A 10 -36.33 -6.13 1.93
N VAL A 11 -35.95 -4.90 2.31
CA VAL A 11 -36.82 -3.73 2.13
C VAL A 11 -37.13 -3.51 0.65
N GLY A 12 -36.13 -3.61 -0.23
CA GLY A 12 -36.31 -3.46 -1.67
C GLY A 12 -37.28 -4.48 -2.25
N VAL A 13 -37.13 -5.76 -1.88
CA VAL A 13 -38.03 -6.82 -2.31
C VAL A 13 -39.47 -6.57 -1.84
N LEU A 14 -39.65 -6.13 -0.59
CA LEU A 14 -40.98 -5.83 -0.04
C LEU A 14 -41.66 -4.66 -0.79
N VAL A 15 -40.92 -3.57 -1.04
CA VAL A 15 -41.41 -2.38 -1.73
C VAL A 15 -41.77 -2.72 -3.19
N VAL A 16 -40.87 -3.39 -3.93
CA VAL A 16 -41.09 -3.76 -5.32
C VAL A 16 -42.23 -4.78 -5.43
N GLY A 17 -42.28 -5.74 -4.51
CA GLY A 17 -43.38 -6.71 -4.42
C GLY A 17 -44.75 -6.06 -4.16
N ALA A 18 -44.80 -5.11 -3.22
CA ALA A 18 -46.03 -4.35 -2.92
C ALA A 18 -46.50 -3.53 -4.14
N LEU A 19 -45.55 -2.86 -4.84
CA LEU A 19 -45.87 -2.09 -6.05
C LEU A 19 -46.37 -3.00 -7.18
N ALA A 20 -45.74 -4.15 -7.39
CA ALA A 20 -46.19 -5.13 -8.39
C ALA A 20 -47.59 -5.70 -8.07
N ALA A 21 -47.81 -6.05 -6.81
CA ALA A 21 -49.12 -6.52 -6.35
C ALA A 21 -50.20 -5.46 -6.50
N GLY A 22 -49.90 -4.21 -6.09
CA GLY A 22 -50.79 -3.07 -6.25
C GLY A 22 -51.18 -2.81 -7.72
N ALA A 23 -50.18 -2.87 -8.62
CA ALA A 23 -50.41 -2.72 -10.06
C ALA A 23 -51.32 -3.83 -10.62
N VAL A 24 -51.15 -5.09 -10.20
CA VAL A 24 -52.00 -6.21 -10.59
C VAL A 24 -53.43 -6.05 -10.05
N VAL A 25 -53.59 -5.69 -8.78
CA VAL A 25 -54.89 -5.44 -8.14
C VAL A 25 -55.61 -4.27 -8.82
N ALA A 26 -54.92 -3.17 -9.07
CA ALA A 26 -55.51 -2.00 -9.77
C ALA A 26 -55.96 -2.38 -11.20
N SER A 27 -55.17 -3.18 -11.93
CA SER A 27 -55.54 -3.62 -13.26
C SER A 27 -56.80 -4.51 -13.24
N ARG A 28 -56.90 -5.43 -12.25
CA ARG A 28 -58.06 -6.29 -12.05
C ARG A 28 -59.32 -5.50 -11.67
N ARG A 29 -59.21 -4.52 -10.74
CA ARG A 29 -60.32 -3.65 -10.34
C ARG A 29 -60.82 -2.81 -11.51
N ARG A 30 -59.96 -2.22 -12.32
CA ARG A 30 -60.31 -1.46 -13.54
C ARG A 30 -61.04 -2.37 -14.55
N SER A 31 -60.56 -3.57 -14.79
CA SER A 31 -61.22 -4.52 -15.72
C SER A 31 -62.61 -4.95 -15.22
N ALA A 32 -62.78 -5.15 -13.91
CA ALA A 32 -64.06 -5.47 -13.30
C ALA A 32 -65.05 -4.32 -13.38
N ALA A 33 -64.61 -3.11 -13.13
CA ALA A 33 -65.45 -1.91 -13.23
C ALA A 33 -65.94 -1.62 -14.67
N LEU A 34 -65.03 -1.81 -15.66
CA LEU A 34 -65.43 -1.70 -17.08
C LEU A 34 -66.41 -2.77 -17.50
N ALA A 35 -66.25 -4.00 -17.05
CA ALA A 35 -67.20 -5.08 -17.31
C ALA A 35 -68.58 -4.79 -16.67
N ALA A 36 -68.64 -4.28 -15.44
CA ALA A 36 -69.88 -3.88 -14.76
C ALA A 36 -70.59 -2.71 -15.46
N ALA A 37 -69.85 -1.85 -16.15
CA ALA A 37 -70.41 -0.76 -16.96
C ALA A 37 -70.86 -1.19 -18.38
N GLY A 38 -70.85 -2.48 -18.69
CA GLY A 38 -71.28 -3.02 -20.00
C GLY A 38 -70.28 -2.69 -21.13
N LEU A 39 -69.15 -2.10 -20.81
CA LEU A 39 -68.14 -1.82 -21.80
C LEU A 39 -67.22 -3.08 -21.95
N SER A 40 -67.27 -3.69 -23.13
CA SER A 40 -66.33 -4.79 -23.49
C SER A 40 -64.93 -4.26 -23.66
N GLY A 41 -64.31 -3.81 -22.56
CA GLY A 41 -62.90 -3.48 -22.48
C GLY A 41 -62.07 -4.73 -22.59
N GLY A 42 -61.44 -4.96 -23.74
CA GLY A 42 -60.53 -6.06 -23.92
C GLY A 42 -59.54 -6.10 -22.74
N ARG A 43 -59.25 -7.31 -22.25
CA ARG A 43 -58.33 -7.60 -21.12
C ARG A 43 -56.97 -6.99 -21.40
N ARG A 44 -56.80 -5.67 -21.03
CA ARG A 44 -55.53 -4.99 -21.22
C ARG A 44 -54.53 -5.57 -20.22
N ARG A 45 -53.62 -6.37 -20.75
CA ARG A 45 -52.45 -6.85 -20.01
C ARG A 45 -51.64 -5.64 -19.51
N PRO A 46 -51.02 -5.73 -18.31
CA PRO A 46 -50.14 -4.70 -17.83
C PRO A 46 -49.10 -4.34 -18.90
N THR A 47 -48.93 -3.05 -19.16
CA THR A 47 -48.09 -2.58 -20.26
C THR A 47 -46.63 -2.94 -20.01
N ALA A 48 -45.89 -3.26 -21.05
CA ALA A 48 -44.46 -3.55 -20.95
C ALA A 48 -43.69 -2.38 -20.30
N GLY A 49 -44.18 -1.13 -20.40
CA GLY A 49 -43.63 0.01 -19.72
C GLY A 49 -43.67 -0.08 -18.19
N LEU A 50 -44.82 -0.60 -17.63
CA LEU A 50 -44.94 -0.84 -16.19
C LEU A 50 -43.94 -1.87 -15.69
N TRP A 51 -43.74 -2.98 -16.42
CA TRP A 51 -42.75 -3.99 -16.06
C TRP A 51 -41.32 -3.49 -16.14
N LEU A 52 -41.02 -2.63 -17.11
CA LEU A 52 -39.71 -1.94 -17.19
C LEU A 52 -39.48 -1.01 -15.98
N SER A 53 -40.51 -0.26 -15.56
CA SER A 53 -40.39 0.60 -14.37
C SER A 53 -40.24 -0.19 -13.07
N ILE A 54 -40.97 -1.32 -12.91
CA ILE A 54 -40.82 -2.22 -11.77
C ILE A 54 -39.42 -2.86 -11.77
N GLY A 55 -38.92 -3.27 -12.94
CA GLY A 55 -37.55 -3.76 -13.11
C GLY A 55 -36.50 -2.72 -12.75
N GLY A 56 -36.70 -1.46 -13.18
CA GLY A 56 -35.82 -0.34 -12.82
C GLY A 56 -35.78 -0.08 -11.31
N LEU A 57 -36.94 -0.14 -10.63
CA LEU A 57 -37.01 -0.02 -9.17
C LEU A 57 -36.32 -1.20 -8.46
N ALA A 58 -36.43 -2.40 -8.98
CA ALA A 58 -35.74 -3.58 -8.44
C ALA A 58 -34.22 -3.43 -8.54
N VAL A 59 -33.72 -2.96 -9.69
CA VAL A 59 -32.29 -2.69 -9.88
C VAL A 59 -31.81 -1.54 -8.99
N LEU A 60 -32.63 -0.51 -8.78
CA LEU A 60 -32.31 0.58 -7.86
C LEU A 60 -32.24 0.11 -6.40
N ALA A 61 -33.17 -0.75 -5.99
CA ALA A 61 -33.13 -1.38 -4.65
C ALA A 61 -31.85 -2.23 -4.47
N LEU A 62 -31.42 -2.92 -5.53
CA LEU A 62 -30.14 -3.64 -5.54
C LEU A 62 -28.95 -2.68 -5.40
N ALA A 63 -28.97 -1.54 -6.09
CA ALA A 63 -27.92 -0.51 -6.01
C ALA A 63 -27.78 0.04 -4.58
N VAL A 64 -28.90 0.28 -3.88
CA VAL A 64 -28.94 0.78 -2.49
C VAL A 64 -28.34 -0.24 -1.51
N ALA A 65 -28.44 -1.54 -1.80
CA ALA A 65 -27.81 -2.58 -0.97
C ALA A 65 -26.29 -2.56 -1.03
N GLY A 66 -25.69 -1.72 -1.88
CA GLY A 66 -24.25 -1.50 -1.97
C GLY A 66 -23.49 -2.75 -2.45
N PRO A 67 -23.78 -3.28 -3.65
CA PRO A 67 -23.02 -4.39 -4.20
C PRO A 67 -21.59 -3.97 -4.48
N ALA A 68 -20.63 -4.75 -4.01
CA ALA A 68 -19.20 -4.58 -4.27
C ALA A 68 -18.62 -5.87 -4.87
N ALA A 69 -17.74 -5.70 -5.84
CA ALA A 69 -16.95 -6.79 -6.40
C ALA A 69 -15.53 -6.72 -5.84
N ALA A 70 -15.07 -7.79 -5.21
CA ALA A 70 -13.67 -7.92 -4.83
C ALA A 70 -12.84 -8.17 -6.11
N VAL A 71 -12.08 -7.16 -6.53
CA VAL A 71 -11.17 -7.26 -7.65
C VAL A 71 -9.75 -7.36 -7.10
N PRO A 72 -8.95 -8.36 -7.52
CA PRO A 72 -7.55 -8.40 -7.16
C PRO A 72 -6.84 -7.22 -7.86
N VAL A 73 -6.43 -6.23 -7.08
CA VAL A 73 -5.60 -5.13 -7.56
C VAL A 73 -4.17 -5.43 -7.14
N THR A 74 -3.29 -5.63 -8.10
CA THR A 74 -1.87 -5.76 -7.83
C THR A 74 -1.36 -4.34 -7.56
N ARG A 75 -1.10 -4.03 -6.28
CA ARG A 75 -0.43 -2.79 -5.89
C ARG A 75 0.94 -3.14 -5.34
N ALA A 76 1.92 -2.31 -5.64
CA ALA A 76 3.13 -2.26 -4.86
C ALA A 76 2.74 -1.68 -3.48
N ALA A 77 2.11 -2.50 -2.63
CA ALA A 77 1.77 -2.13 -1.27
C ALA A 77 2.76 -2.87 -0.35
N GLY A 78 3.51 -2.14 0.41
CA GLY A 78 4.49 -2.69 1.33
C GLY A 78 5.00 -1.62 2.27
N THR A 79 5.79 -2.04 3.24
CA THR A 79 6.48 -1.13 4.13
C THR A 79 7.96 -1.11 3.76
N VAL A 80 8.50 0.05 3.50
CA VAL A 80 9.92 0.24 3.24
C VAL A 80 10.55 1.05 4.36
N ILE A 81 11.61 0.55 4.93
CA ILE A 81 12.42 1.31 5.88
C ILE A 81 13.72 1.74 5.20
N VAL A 82 13.84 3.04 4.98
CA VAL A 82 15.08 3.65 4.52
C VAL A 82 15.99 3.84 5.72
N THR A 83 17.04 3.05 5.79
CA THR A 83 17.98 3.01 6.92
C THR A 83 19.31 3.62 6.50
N VAL A 84 19.67 4.76 7.09
CA VAL A 84 20.83 5.54 6.68
C VAL A 84 21.88 5.58 7.79
N ASP A 85 23.10 5.21 7.41
CA ASP A 85 24.27 5.35 8.26
C ASP A 85 24.63 6.82 8.42
N VAL A 86 24.75 7.25 9.67
CA VAL A 86 25.21 8.60 10.03
C VAL A 86 26.53 8.59 10.81
N SER A 87 27.24 7.47 10.77
CA SER A 87 28.53 7.31 11.44
C SER A 87 29.59 8.30 10.94
N ASN A 88 30.66 8.46 11.71
CA ASN A 88 31.74 9.39 11.38
C ASN A 88 32.40 9.08 10.03
N SER A 89 32.48 7.79 9.64
CA SER A 89 33.02 7.35 8.35
C SER A 89 32.22 7.88 7.15
N MET A 90 30.92 8.13 7.33
CA MET A 90 30.05 8.73 6.32
C MET A 90 30.34 10.22 6.04
N GLY A 91 31.19 10.82 6.85
CA GLY A 91 31.77 12.16 6.59
C GLY A 91 32.92 12.17 5.58
N ALA A 92 33.40 11.00 5.11
CA ALA A 92 34.48 10.91 4.13
C ALA A 92 34.06 11.48 2.76
N ASP A 93 35.03 11.98 2.00
CA ASP A 93 34.88 12.71 0.74
C ASP A 93 35.34 11.92 -0.50
N ASP A 94 35.57 10.59 -0.34
CA ASP A 94 35.90 9.70 -1.45
C ASP A 94 34.72 9.49 -2.41
N VAL A 95 33.49 9.82 -2.00
CA VAL A 95 32.31 10.01 -2.84
C VAL A 95 31.82 11.44 -2.70
N ALA A 96 31.76 12.17 -3.80
CA ALA A 96 31.41 13.60 -3.78
C ALA A 96 29.94 13.87 -3.46
N PRO A 97 29.56 14.89 -2.70
CA PRO A 97 30.46 15.80 -1.93
C PRO A 97 30.90 15.19 -0.58
N SER A 98 30.22 14.18 -0.06
CA SER A 98 30.59 13.26 1.02
C SER A 98 29.74 12.02 0.94
N ARG A 99 30.16 10.91 1.57
CA ARG A 99 29.38 9.66 1.61
C ARG A 99 27.96 9.90 2.13
N LEU A 100 27.78 10.65 3.23
CA LEU A 100 26.45 10.97 3.76
C LEU A 100 25.61 11.80 2.79
N ALA A 101 26.22 12.80 2.12
CA ALA A 101 25.48 13.60 1.15
C ALA A 101 25.04 12.74 -0.05
N ALA A 102 25.89 11.85 -0.54
CA ALA A 102 25.56 10.89 -1.58
C ALA A 102 24.44 9.92 -1.13
N ALA A 103 24.54 9.36 0.08
CA ALA A 103 23.51 8.51 0.66
C ALA A 103 22.15 9.22 0.77
N LYS A 104 22.13 10.47 1.24
CA LYS A 104 20.91 11.29 1.33
C LYS A 104 20.29 11.54 -0.05
N GLN A 105 21.10 11.82 -1.06
CA GLN A 105 20.63 12.01 -2.43
C GLN A 105 20.01 10.70 -2.97
N ALA A 106 20.67 9.57 -2.78
CA ALA A 106 20.20 8.26 -3.20
C ALA A 106 18.88 7.87 -2.49
N ALA A 107 18.88 7.98 -1.17
CA ALA A 107 17.71 7.70 -0.35
C ALA A 107 16.52 8.59 -0.76
N GLY A 108 16.78 9.87 -1.03
CA GLY A 108 15.75 10.78 -1.50
C GLY A 108 15.21 10.43 -2.87
N ALA A 109 16.07 10.14 -3.84
CA ALA A 109 15.66 9.70 -5.17
C ALA A 109 14.87 8.39 -5.10
N PHE A 110 15.28 7.45 -4.23
CA PHE A 110 14.54 6.22 -3.98
C PHE A 110 13.13 6.50 -3.42
N ILE A 111 13.01 7.38 -2.41
CA ILE A 111 11.72 7.77 -1.83
C ILE A 111 10.80 8.39 -2.90
N ASP A 112 11.33 9.32 -3.69
CA ASP A 112 10.58 10.05 -4.72
C ASP A 112 10.09 9.13 -5.86
N ALA A 113 10.78 8.01 -6.10
CA ALA A 113 10.40 7.01 -7.12
C ALA A 113 9.33 6.02 -6.64
N GLN A 114 9.02 5.96 -5.33
CA GLN A 114 8.06 4.99 -4.82
C GLN A 114 6.61 5.45 -5.07
N PRO A 115 5.70 4.50 -5.37
CA PRO A 115 4.27 4.83 -5.49
C PRO A 115 3.67 5.14 -4.11
N ASP A 116 2.65 6.02 -4.07
CA ASP A 116 1.93 6.45 -2.84
C ASP A 116 1.33 5.29 -2.03
N SER A 117 1.26 4.09 -2.59
CA SER A 117 0.76 2.88 -1.92
C SER A 117 1.81 2.19 -1.03
N VAL A 118 3.04 2.66 -1.03
CA VAL A 118 4.14 2.15 -0.20
C VAL A 118 4.29 3.03 1.03
N ASP A 119 4.21 2.45 2.22
CA ASP A 119 4.52 3.16 3.45
C ASP A 119 6.03 3.24 3.65
N ILE A 120 6.57 4.44 3.75
CA ILE A 120 8.01 4.67 3.94
C ILE A 120 8.28 5.18 5.34
N GLY A 121 9.21 4.52 6.04
CA GLY A 121 9.79 4.98 7.30
C GLY A 121 11.28 5.25 7.17
N VAL A 122 11.84 6.05 8.07
CA VAL A 122 13.26 6.40 8.07
C VAL A 122 13.90 6.05 9.41
N VAL A 123 15.04 5.37 9.35
CA VAL A 123 15.89 5.03 10.49
C VAL A 123 17.29 5.60 10.25
N ALA A 124 17.77 6.40 11.19
CA ALA A 124 19.18 6.81 11.23
C ALA A 124 19.94 5.95 12.24
N PHE A 125 21.14 5.52 11.90
CA PHE A 125 21.97 4.75 12.81
C PHE A 125 23.43 5.19 12.83
N GLY A 126 24.00 5.08 14.02
CA GLY A 126 25.40 5.37 14.33
C GLY A 126 25.81 4.50 15.52
N ASN A 127 26.28 5.06 16.63
CA ASN A 127 26.50 4.33 17.89
C ASN A 127 25.23 3.66 18.45
N GLY A 128 24.07 4.22 18.12
CA GLY A 128 22.74 3.68 18.33
C GLY A 128 21.91 3.81 17.07
N ALA A 129 20.65 3.41 17.10
CA ALA A 129 19.74 3.63 15.99
C ALA A 129 18.45 4.27 16.50
N LEU A 130 17.88 5.17 15.70
CA LEU A 130 16.67 5.91 16.02
C LEU A 130 15.75 5.92 14.80
N THR A 131 14.48 5.58 14.99
CA THR A 131 13.45 5.83 14.00
C THR A 131 13.19 7.34 13.96
N THR A 132 13.58 7.99 12.86
CA THR A 132 13.39 9.43 12.66
C THR A 132 12.03 9.75 12.07
N ASP A 133 11.48 8.81 11.29
CA ASP A 133 10.13 8.87 10.79
C ASP A 133 9.51 7.47 10.75
N ARG A 134 8.25 7.36 11.15
CA ARG A 134 7.53 6.09 11.15
C ARG A 134 6.97 5.78 9.77
N PRO A 135 6.82 4.48 9.41
CA PRO A 135 6.23 4.12 8.12
C PRO A 135 4.88 4.79 7.91
N SER A 136 4.76 5.51 6.80
CA SER A 136 3.54 6.21 6.41
C SER A 136 3.53 6.47 4.90
N ALA A 137 2.37 6.79 4.35
CA ALA A 137 2.20 7.21 2.96
C ALA A 137 2.67 8.67 2.72
N ASP A 138 3.11 9.39 3.76
CA ASP A 138 3.65 10.75 3.64
C ASP A 138 5.13 10.71 3.26
N HIS A 139 5.42 10.52 1.98
CA HIS A 139 6.78 10.48 1.45
C HIS A 139 7.53 11.81 1.63
N ALA A 140 6.81 12.95 1.71
CA ALA A 140 7.43 14.25 1.95
C ALA A 140 8.00 14.36 3.37
N ALA A 141 7.33 13.75 4.36
CA ALA A 141 7.86 13.64 5.73
C ALA A 141 9.12 12.77 5.76
N ALA A 142 9.09 11.59 5.12
CA ALA A 142 10.25 10.70 5.01
C ALA A 142 11.44 11.41 4.32
N ARG A 143 11.18 12.13 3.22
CA ARG A 143 12.21 12.93 2.52
C ARG A 143 12.81 13.98 3.44
N THR A 144 11.99 14.73 4.15
CA THR A 144 12.43 15.75 5.11
C THR A 144 13.28 15.13 6.24
N ALA A 145 12.90 13.93 6.71
CA ALA A 145 13.67 13.22 7.73
C ALA A 145 15.07 12.87 7.23
N VAL A 146 15.20 12.34 5.99
CA VAL A 146 16.49 12.06 5.35
C VAL A 146 17.34 13.34 5.20
N ASP A 147 16.73 14.44 4.75
CA ASP A 147 17.44 15.70 4.51
C ASP A 147 18.03 16.32 5.79
N ARG A 148 17.44 16.03 6.95
CA ARG A 148 17.91 16.51 8.27
C ARG A 148 19.04 15.68 8.88
N LEU A 149 19.38 14.52 8.30
CA LEU A 149 20.44 13.67 8.85
C LEU A 149 21.78 14.39 8.84
N SER A 150 22.55 14.17 9.88
CA SER A 150 23.90 14.71 10.05
C SER A 150 24.81 13.64 10.66
N VAL A 151 26.11 13.72 10.38
CA VAL A 151 27.11 12.77 10.92
C VAL A 151 27.06 12.77 12.45
N ALA A 152 26.98 11.56 13.04
CA ALA A 152 26.92 11.35 14.49
C ALA A 152 27.44 9.97 14.90
N GLY A 153 28.59 9.93 15.53
CA GLY A 153 29.09 8.77 16.28
C GLY A 153 29.64 7.61 15.46
N GLY A 154 29.65 6.43 16.05
CA GLY A 154 30.15 5.19 15.47
C GLY A 154 29.08 4.43 14.67
N THR A 155 29.34 3.14 14.37
CA THR A 155 28.46 2.30 13.53
C THR A 155 28.03 1.05 14.28
N SER A 156 26.76 0.64 14.13
CA SER A 156 26.26 -0.67 14.55
C SER A 156 25.17 -1.14 13.61
N LEU A 157 25.53 -2.02 12.69
CA LEU A 157 24.60 -2.64 11.73
C LEU A 157 23.52 -3.49 12.42
N ALA A 158 23.88 -4.17 13.51
CA ALA A 158 22.91 -4.89 14.32
C ALA A 158 21.78 -3.99 14.82
N ASN A 159 22.14 -2.83 15.40
CA ASN A 159 21.16 -1.86 15.88
C ASN A 159 20.33 -1.26 14.73
N ALA A 160 20.94 -1.03 13.58
CA ALA A 160 20.25 -0.57 12.38
C ALA A 160 19.12 -1.55 11.98
N LEU A 161 19.46 -2.84 11.84
CA LEU A 161 18.51 -3.89 11.47
C LEU A 161 17.41 -4.08 12.52
N LEU A 162 17.78 -4.16 13.82
CA LEU A 162 16.80 -4.34 14.91
C LEU A 162 15.84 -3.15 15.04
N THR A 163 16.34 -1.92 14.82
CA THR A 163 15.48 -0.73 14.88
C THR A 163 14.56 -0.66 13.66
N SER A 164 15.05 -1.04 12.49
CA SER A 164 14.24 -1.14 11.28
C SER A 164 13.14 -2.22 11.43
N LEU A 165 13.47 -3.39 11.99
CA LEU A 165 12.49 -4.41 12.34
C LEU A 165 11.47 -3.92 13.38
N SER A 166 11.93 -3.08 14.35
CA SER A 166 11.03 -2.47 15.32
C SER A 166 10.06 -1.49 14.66
N ALA A 167 10.53 -0.72 13.67
CA ALA A 167 9.69 0.20 12.91
C ALA A 167 8.64 -0.55 12.06
N ILE A 168 9.02 -1.68 11.44
CA ILE A 168 8.11 -2.53 10.67
C ILE A 168 7.04 -3.16 11.57
N THR A 169 7.46 -3.77 12.68
CA THR A 169 6.56 -4.55 13.54
C THR A 169 5.75 -3.70 14.51
N GLY A 170 6.13 -2.44 14.70
CA GLY A 170 5.57 -1.56 15.73
C GLY A 170 5.92 -1.97 17.17
N LYS A 171 6.83 -2.93 17.35
CA LYS A 171 7.25 -3.46 18.66
C LYS A 171 8.76 -3.29 18.82
N LYS A 172 9.23 -3.08 20.06
CA LYS A 172 10.67 -3.04 20.33
C LYS A 172 11.30 -4.41 20.08
N VAL A 173 12.21 -4.47 19.14
CA VAL A 173 13.01 -5.65 18.80
C VAL A 173 14.41 -5.47 19.37
N ALA A 174 14.91 -6.47 20.07
CA ALA A 174 16.26 -6.48 20.64
C ALA A 174 16.76 -7.92 20.74
N ILE A 175 18.07 -8.10 20.73
CA ILE A 175 18.70 -9.39 21.00
C ILE A 175 18.56 -9.69 22.50
N GLY A 176 18.01 -10.85 22.83
CA GLY A 176 17.90 -11.35 24.19
C GLY A 176 19.25 -11.63 24.80
N LYS A 177 19.27 -11.87 26.11
CA LYS A 177 20.50 -12.25 26.85
C LYS A 177 21.08 -13.60 26.40
N ASP A 178 20.28 -14.42 25.76
CA ASP A 178 20.62 -15.71 25.13
C ASP A 178 21.14 -15.57 23.70
N GLY A 179 21.30 -14.33 23.20
CA GLY A 179 21.75 -14.05 21.84
C GLY A 179 20.66 -14.22 20.77
N THR A 180 19.43 -14.52 21.15
CA THR A 180 18.34 -14.72 20.21
C THR A 180 17.46 -13.48 20.02
N VAL A 181 16.77 -13.38 18.87
CA VAL A 181 15.76 -12.37 18.63
C VAL A 181 14.38 -13.05 18.72
N PRO A 182 13.39 -12.42 19.39
CA PRO A 182 12.05 -12.99 19.52
C PRO A 182 11.38 -13.18 18.17
N ASP A 183 10.39 -14.06 18.08
CA ASP A 183 9.57 -14.24 16.89
C ASP A 183 8.81 -12.94 16.57
N LEU A 184 9.02 -12.43 15.37
CA LEU A 184 8.46 -11.16 14.88
C LEU A 184 7.19 -11.36 14.05
N GLY A 185 6.81 -12.61 13.76
CA GLY A 185 5.80 -12.93 12.75
C GLY A 185 6.37 -12.80 11.32
N TYR A 186 5.49 -12.81 10.32
CA TYR A 186 5.90 -12.84 8.91
C TYR A 186 5.46 -11.56 8.15
N TRP A 187 6.42 -10.86 7.56
CA TRP A 187 6.30 -9.52 6.97
C TRP A 187 6.87 -9.49 5.55
N SER A 188 6.42 -10.40 4.69
CA SER A 188 6.99 -10.60 3.33
C SER A 188 6.87 -9.41 2.37
N SER A 189 6.04 -8.43 2.70
CA SER A 189 5.92 -7.18 1.94
C SER A 189 6.75 -6.03 2.51
N ALA A 190 7.57 -6.31 3.55
CA ALA A 190 8.45 -5.33 4.13
C ALA A 190 9.87 -5.47 3.58
N THR A 191 10.49 -4.33 3.28
CA THR A 191 11.88 -4.24 2.78
C THR A 191 12.64 -3.19 3.58
N ILE A 192 13.89 -3.48 3.92
CA ILE A 192 14.81 -2.52 4.49
C ILE A 192 15.80 -2.16 3.39
N VAL A 193 15.98 -0.85 3.14
CA VAL A 193 17.01 -0.34 2.24
C VAL A 193 18.08 0.35 3.08
N LEU A 194 19.23 -0.30 3.21
CA LEU A 194 20.32 0.08 4.11
C LEU A 194 21.43 0.79 3.34
N PHE A 195 21.63 2.08 3.60
CA PHE A 195 22.72 2.89 3.07
C PHE A 195 23.85 2.99 4.10
N SER A 196 25.00 2.40 3.81
CA SER A 196 26.15 2.37 4.72
C SER A 196 27.46 2.14 3.95
N ASP A 197 28.59 2.45 4.57
CA ASP A 197 29.91 2.00 4.11
C ASP A 197 30.31 0.60 4.65
N GLY A 198 29.44 -0.02 5.44
CA GLY A 198 29.64 -1.37 5.96
C GLY A 198 30.61 -1.49 7.11
N GLU A 199 31.35 -0.42 7.50
CA GLU A 199 32.21 -0.48 8.68
C GLU A 199 31.35 -0.70 9.93
N ASP A 200 31.38 -1.91 10.49
CA ASP A 200 30.68 -2.25 11.72
C ASP A 200 31.67 -2.41 12.88
N LYS A 201 31.46 -1.63 13.93
CA LYS A 201 32.25 -1.73 15.18
C LYS A 201 31.55 -2.63 16.22
N GLY A 202 30.39 -3.17 15.88
CA GLY A 202 29.67 -4.11 16.72
C GLY A 202 30.21 -5.54 16.59
N PRO A 203 29.78 -6.46 17.45
CA PRO A 203 30.07 -7.87 17.30
C PRO A 203 29.42 -8.43 16.04
N ASN A 204 30.17 -9.10 15.16
CA ASN A 204 29.67 -9.71 13.93
C ASN A 204 28.52 -10.69 14.19
N GLU A 205 28.55 -11.40 15.33
CA GLU A 205 27.48 -12.31 15.75
C GLU A 205 26.14 -11.57 15.94
N ALA A 206 26.17 -10.33 16.46
CA ALA A 206 24.95 -9.54 16.64
C ALA A 206 24.35 -9.11 15.31
N THR A 207 25.17 -8.72 14.33
CA THR A 207 24.74 -8.36 12.98
C THR A 207 24.18 -9.58 12.26
N THR A 208 24.83 -10.74 12.39
CA THR A 208 24.33 -12.01 11.85
C THR A 208 22.99 -12.40 12.47
N ALA A 209 22.85 -12.33 13.80
CA ALA A 209 21.59 -12.64 14.48
C ALA A 209 20.44 -11.70 14.06
N ALA A 210 20.74 -10.41 13.86
CA ALA A 210 19.76 -9.44 13.39
C ALA A 210 19.33 -9.70 11.94
N ALA A 211 20.27 -10.07 11.04
CA ALA A 211 19.99 -10.45 9.67
C ALA A 211 19.17 -11.75 9.59
N GLU A 212 19.50 -12.76 10.41
CA GLU A 212 18.71 -14.00 10.51
C GLU A 212 17.28 -13.73 11.03
N ALA A 213 17.12 -12.79 11.96
CA ALA A 213 15.80 -12.40 12.44
C ALA A 213 14.97 -11.73 11.33
N ALA A 214 15.59 -10.86 10.51
CA ALA A 214 14.95 -10.30 9.31
C ALA A 214 14.54 -11.39 8.33
N GLN A 215 15.43 -12.35 8.05
CA GLN A 215 15.15 -13.50 7.19
C GLN A 215 13.96 -14.32 7.68
N LYS A 216 13.95 -14.67 8.97
CA LYS A 216 12.85 -15.45 9.61
C LYS A 216 11.53 -14.69 9.55
N ALA A 217 11.57 -13.35 9.67
CA ALA A 217 10.41 -12.49 9.52
C ALA A 217 9.98 -12.30 8.05
N GLY A 218 10.72 -12.81 7.08
CA GLY A 218 10.45 -12.60 5.66
C GLY A 218 10.76 -11.19 5.16
N VAL A 219 11.51 -10.40 5.94
CA VAL A 219 11.93 -9.04 5.59
C VAL A 219 13.23 -9.11 4.79
N HIS A 220 13.21 -8.53 3.58
CA HIS A 220 14.41 -8.43 2.74
C HIS A 220 15.20 -7.18 3.09
N VAL A 221 16.54 -7.30 3.03
CA VAL A 221 17.44 -6.17 3.24
C VAL A 221 18.23 -5.93 1.95
N GLU A 222 17.89 -4.85 1.27
CA GLU A 222 18.68 -4.32 0.17
C GLU A 222 19.79 -3.45 0.76
N THR A 223 21.03 -3.73 0.43
CA THR A 223 22.16 -2.95 0.96
C THR A 223 22.80 -2.10 -0.13
N VAL A 224 22.98 -0.83 0.16
CA VAL A 224 23.58 0.16 -0.73
C VAL A 224 24.91 0.58 -0.12
N GLY A 225 25.99 0.12 -0.73
CA GLY A 225 27.36 0.43 -0.27
C GLY A 225 27.80 1.80 -0.76
N VAL A 226 28.05 2.73 0.16
CA VAL A 226 28.46 4.11 -0.15
C VAL A 226 29.92 4.31 0.23
N GLY A 227 30.77 4.48 -0.77
CA GLY A 227 32.22 4.64 -0.57
C GLY A 227 33.02 3.95 -1.67
N THR A 228 34.33 4.06 -1.56
CA THR A 228 35.26 3.40 -2.48
C THR A 228 36.11 2.35 -1.76
N ARG A 229 36.68 1.40 -2.50
CA ARG A 229 37.63 0.42 -1.96
C ARG A 229 38.96 1.04 -1.60
N GLU A 230 39.32 2.13 -2.27
CA GLU A 230 40.51 2.95 -1.97
C GLU A 230 40.33 3.68 -0.64
N GLY A 231 39.08 3.97 -0.29
CA GLY A 231 38.67 4.65 0.93
C GLY A 231 38.96 6.13 0.94
N GLY A 232 38.40 6.80 1.96
CA GLY A 232 38.60 8.20 2.24
C GLY A 232 39.25 8.44 3.58
N THR A 233 39.39 9.70 3.95
CA THR A 233 39.87 10.12 5.26
C THR A 233 38.84 11.02 5.90
N VAL A 234 38.53 10.78 7.16
CA VAL A 234 37.65 11.61 7.98
C VAL A 234 38.44 12.17 9.17
N THR A 235 38.13 13.38 9.58
CA THR A 235 38.72 13.96 10.81
C THR A 235 37.71 13.85 11.94
N VAL A 236 38.06 13.12 12.99
CA VAL A 236 37.23 12.92 14.19
C VAL A 236 38.07 13.36 15.39
N ASP A 237 37.59 14.31 16.17
CA ASP A 237 38.27 14.86 17.35
C ASP A 237 39.70 15.28 17.08
N GLY A 238 39.97 15.83 15.89
CA GLY A 238 41.31 16.26 15.46
C GLY A 238 42.21 15.13 14.90
N PHE A 239 41.79 13.90 14.94
CA PHE A 239 42.51 12.74 14.38
C PHE A 239 42.02 12.41 12.97
N ARG A 240 42.98 12.20 12.05
CA ARG A 240 42.68 11.72 10.70
C ARG A 240 42.57 10.20 10.73
N ILE A 241 41.37 9.68 10.42
CA ILE A 241 41.08 8.26 10.39
C ILE A 241 40.80 7.86 8.94
N ARG A 242 41.46 6.82 8.48
CA ARG A 242 41.17 6.23 7.17
C ARG A 242 39.96 5.29 7.31
N THR A 243 39.02 5.38 6.39
CA THR A 243 37.83 4.51 6.30
C THR A 243 37.71 3.98 4.89
N VAL A 244 37.29 2.72 4.74
CA VAL A 244 37.09 2.04 3.45
C VAL A 244 35.70 1.41 3.40
N LEU A 245 35.19 1.20 2.19
CA LEU A 245 33.94 0.47 2.02
C LEU A 245 34.12 -1.02 2.32
N ASP A 246 33.40 -1.55 3.30
CA ASP A 246 33.28 -2.99 3.57
C ASP A 246 32.07 -3.57 2.82
N SER A 247 32.29 -3.86 1.55
CA SER A 247 31.28 -4.47 0.69
C SER A 247 30.95 -5.91 1.07
N ASP A 248 31.87 -6.61 1.76
CA ASP A 248 31.68 -8.03 2.11
C ASP A 248 30.66 -8.18 3.23
N THR A 249 30.72 -7.34 4.26
CA THR A 249 29.73 -7.28 5.33
C THR A 249 28.33 -6.93 4.80
N LEU A 250 28.22 -5.91 3.94
CA LEU A 250 26.95 -5.51 3.33
C LEU A 250 26.37 -6.62 2.44
N THR A 251 27.24 -7.28 1.64
CA THR A 251 26.84 -8.41 0.81
C THR A 251 26.35 -9.60 1.64
N ALA A 252 27.00 -9.87 2.77
CA ALA A 252 26.59 -10.95 3.68
C ALA A 252 25.19 -10.68 4.27
N VAL A 253 24.91 -9.45 4.74
CA VAL A 253 23.60 -9.06 5.24
C VAL A 253 22.52 -9.21 4.17
N ALA A 254 22.75 -8.67 2.95
CA ALA A 254 21.82 -8.78 1.85
C ALA A 254 21.51 -10.25 1.51
N ARG A 255 22.53 -11.08 1.29
CA ARG A 255 22.37 -12.50 0.95
C ARG A 255 21.63 -13.28 2.04
N THR A 256 21.93 -13.04 3.32
CA THR A 256 21.26 -13.72 4.43
C THR A 256 19.76 -13.47 4.41
N THR A 257 19.34 -12.28 4.05
CA THR A 257 17.93 -11.88 4.04
C THR A 257 17.23 -12.10 2.69
N GLY A 258 17.98 -12.56 1.66
CA GLY A 258 17.45 -12.76 0.30
C GLY A 258 17.27 -11.46 -0.49
N GLY A 259 17.95 -10.39 -0.09
CA GLY A 259 18.10 -9.14 -0.85
C GLY A 259 19.38 -9.09 -1.68
N SER A 260 19.70 -7.92 -2.21
CA SER A 260 20.85 -7.67 -3.09
C SER A 260 21.74 -6.55 -2.55
N TYR A 261 23.02 -6.61 -2.90
CA TYR A 261 24.00 -5.57 -2.65
C TYR A 261 24.14 -4.67 -3.88
N HIS A 262 24.03 -3.35 -3.69
CA HIS A 262 24.16 -2.34 -4.72
C HIS A 262 25.37 -1.45 -4.41
N PRO A 263 26.45 -1.50 -5.19
CA PRO A 263 27.57 -0.60 -5.01
C PRO A 263 27.20 0.81 -5.49
N VAL A 264 27.67 1.83 -4.81
CA VAL A 264 27.53 3.23 -5.19
C VAL A 264 28.90 3.88 -5.10
N SER A 265 29.58 3.92 -6.23
CA SER A 265 30.85 4.61 -6.41
C SER A 265 30.68 5.97 -7.09
N ASP A 266 29.52 6.24 -7.68
CA ASP A 266 29.23 7.44 -8.48
C ASP A 266 27.77 7.90 -8.27
N ALA A 267 27.56 9.21 -8.24
CA ALA A 267 26.25 9.84 -8.11
C ALA A 267 25.28 9.48 -9.28
N ALA A 268 25.80 9.05 -10.44
CA ALA A 268 24.99 8.62 -11.58
C ALA A 268 24.36 7.22 -11.36
N GLU A 269 25.06 6.32 -10.65
CA GLU A 269 24.54 4.99 -10.28
C GLU A 269 23.40 5.09 -9.27
N LEU A 270 23.36 6.17 -8.48
CA LEU A 270 22.33 6.42 -7.48
C LEU A 270 20.91 6.52 -8.08
N ASN A 271 20.78 7.07 -9.27
CA ASN A 271 19.49 7.24 -9.93
C ASN A 271 18.89 5.92 -10.45
N GLY A 272 19.72 4.88 -10.64
CA GLY A 272 19.28 3.55 -11.09
C GLY A 272 18.92 2.58 -9.95
N ILE A 273 19.25 2.91 -8.70
CA ILE A 273 19.01 2.01 -7.56
C ILE A 273 17.52 1.78 -7.32
N ALA A 274 16.69 2.82 -7.50
CA ALA A 274 15.25 2.72 -7.33
C ALA A 274 14.62 1.69 -8.29
N ASP A 275 15.14 1.58 -9.51
CA ASP A 275 14.68 0.62 -10.53
C ASP A 275 15.22 -0.80 -10.27
N GLY A 276 16.35 -0.92 -9.56
CA GLY A 276 16.99 -2.20 -9.23
C GLY A 276 16.45 -2.87 -7.96
N ILE A 277 15.72 -2.15 -7.11
CA ILE A 277 15.16 -2.69 -5.88
C ILE A 277 13.79 -3.29 -6.16
N ASP A 278 13.69 -4.62 -6.10
CA ASP A 278 12.44 -5.35 -6.33
C ASP A 278 11.54 -5.27 -5.07
N LEU A 279 10.63 -4.31 -5.08
CA LEU A 279 9.57 -4.28 -4.08
C LEU A 279 8.54 -5.34 -4.39
N ARG A 280 8.38 -6.29 -3.49
CA ARG A 280 7.41 -7.38 -3.67
C ARG A 280 5.99 -6.84 -3.77
N LEU A 281 5.35 -7.11 -4.89
CA LEU A 281 3.97 -6.74 -5.16
C LEU A 281 3.03 -7.55 -4.26
N THR A 282 2.28 -6.89 -3.41
CA THR A 282 1.23 -7.53 -2.61
C THR A 282 -0.09 -7.41 -3.35
N THR A 283 -0.76 -8.54 -3.58
CA THR A 283 -2.09 -8.56 -4.19
C THR A 283 -3.12 -8.24 -3.11
N THR A 284 -3.59 -7.02 -3.06
CA THR A 284 -4.68 -6.59 -2.17
C THR A 284 -6.01 -6.70 -2.91
N ARG A 285 -7.04 -7.26 -2.25
CA ARG A 285 -8.39 -7.27 -2.81
C ARG A 285 -9.08 -5.96 -2.43
N GLU A 286 -9.33 -5.13 -3.44
CA GLU A 286 -10.17 -3.95 -3.26
C GLU A 286 -11.63 -4.24 -3.62
N ASP A 287 -12.53 -3.76 -2.76
CA ASP A 287 -13.96 -3.82 -3.01
C ASP A 287 -14.37 -2.62 -3.88
N LEU A 288 -14.49 -2.85 -5.20
CA LEU A 288 -15.01 -1.84 -6.14
C LEU A 288 -16.52 -1.69 -5.95
N PRO A 289 -17.02 -0.48 -5.59
CA PRO A 289 -18.44 -0.24 -5.44
C PRO A 289 -19.14 -0.26 -6.81
N LEU A 290 -20.03 -1.21 -7.03
CA LEU A 290 -20.82 -1.35 -8.27
C LEU A 290 -22.13 -0.53 -8.22
N ALA A 291 -22.43 0.14 -7.12
CA ALA A 291 -23.67 0.91 -6.91
C ALA A 291 -23.93 1.90 -8.05
N GLY A 292 -22.89 2.60 -8.54
CA GLY A 292 -23.01 3.54 -9.66
C GLY A 292 -23.51 2.90 -10.96
N ALA A 293 -22.98 1.73 -11.32
CA ALA A 293 -23.38 1.02 -12.53
C ALA A 293 -24.84 0.53 -12.43
N PHE A 294 -25.23 0.00 -11.27
CA PHE A 294 -26.61 -0.42 -11.02
C PHE A 294 -27.57 0.76 -11.00
N THR A 295 -27.18 1.91 -10.46
CA THR A 295 -27.98 3.14 -10.49
C THR A 295 -28.18 3.66 -11.91
N GLY A 296 -27.13 3.66 -12.74
CA GLY A 296 -27.22 4.04 -14.16
C GLY A 296 -28.19 3.13 -14.94
N LEU A 297 -28.09 1.80 -14.74
CA LEU A 297 -28.98 0.84 -15.37
C LEU A 297 -30.42 1.03 -14.89
N ALA A 298 -30.65 1.27 -13.60
CA ALA A 298 -31.97 1.53 -13.05
C ALA A 298 -32.62 2.77 -13.68
N LEU A 299 -31.89 3.86 -13.83
CA LEU A 299 -32.36 5.09 -14.48
C LEU A 299 -32.75 4.84 -15.95
N LEU A 300 -31.91 4.10 -16.69
CA LEU A 300 -32.23 3.74 -18.09
C LEU A 300 -33.53 2.96 -18.19
N LEU A 301 -33.75 1.97 -17.31
CA LEU A 301 -34.98 1.17 -17.31
C LEU A 301 -36.19 2.01 -16.93
N LEU A 302 -36.08 2.91 -15.95
CA LEU A 302 -37.15 3.82 -15.56
C LEU A 302 -37.54 4.77 -16.68
N VAL A 303 -36.56 5.41 -17.34
CA VAL A 303 -36.81 6.30 -18.48
C VAL A 303 -37.44 5.52 -19.63
N ALA A 304 -36.92 4.36 -19.99
CA ALA A 304 -37.48 3.53 -21.04
C ALA A 304 -38.92 3.09 -20.72
N GLY A 305 -39.19 2.75 -19.45
CA GLY A 305 -40.52 2.42 -18.95
C GLY A 305 -41.48 3.60 -19.07
N ALA A 306 -41.06 4.79 -18.65
CA ALA A 306 -41.85 6.02 -18.76
C ALA A 306 -42.17 6.39 -20.22
N VAL A 307 -41.13 6.44 -21.09
CA VAL A 307 -41.29 6.75 -22.51
C VAL A 307 -42.24 5.76 -23.18
N ARG A 308 -42.08 4.45 -22.94
CA ARG A 308 -42.98 3.42 -23.52
C ARG A 308 -44.41 3.56 -23.01
N THR A 309 -44.59 4.00 -21.76
CA THR A 309 -45.94 4.21 -21.21
C THR A 309 -46.57 5.42 -21.86
N VAL A 310 -45.85 6.56 -21.99
CA VAL A 310 -46.37 7.78 -22.65
C VAL A 310 -46.71 7.53 -24.11
N LEU A 311 -45.86 6.87 -24.87
CA LEU A 311 -46.09 6.55 -26.29
C LEU A 311 -47.31 5.65 -26.50
N ARG A 312 -47.70 4.80 -25.54
CA ARG A 312 -48.85 3.90 -25.66
C ARG A 312 -50.18 4.44 -25.07
N THR A 313 -50.08 5.28 -24.04
CA THR A 313 -51.26 5.75 -23.31
C THR A 313 -51.53 7.22 -23.43
N GLY A 314 -50.57 7.98 -23.96
CA GLY A 314 -50.62 9.47 -24.03
C GLY A 314 -50.55 10.16 -22.67
N ARG A 315 -50.29 9.40 -21.58
CA ARG A 315 -50.23 9.92 -20.20
C ARG A 315 -49.08 9.25 -19.44
N LEU A 316 -48.48 10.00 -18.52
CA LEU A 316 -47.39 9.48 -17.66
C LEU A 316 -47.88 8.47 -16.61
N VAL A 317 -49.18 8.47 -16.29
CA VAL A 317 -49.84 7.51 -15.36
C VAL A 317 -51.21 7.11 -15.92
#